data_8a2fc8c0fc4ceacbbe2c681f3c9d61ee
#
_entry.id   8a2fc8c0fc4ceacbbe2c681f3c9d61ee
#
_cell.length_a   1.000
_cell.length_b   1.000
_cell.length_c   1.000
_cell.angle_alpha   90.00
_cell.angle_beta   90.00
_cell.angle_gamma   90.00
#
_symmetry.space_group_name_H-M   'P 1'
#
loop_
_entity.id
_entity.type
_entity.pdbx_description
1 polymer ?
#
loop_
_entity_poly.entity_id
_entity_poly.type
_entity_poly.pdbx_seq_one_letter_code
_entity_poly.pdbx_strand_id
1 'polypeptide(L)'
;MKIKEDIKPISYLKSRSADLISQINETHRPVIITQNGEPRAVIQDTKSYEKTINSLNLMRILAYGERAVQKGNTIKQEDLFKKIDGNLMKRKTHK
;
A
#
# COMPACT_ATOMS: atom_id res chain seq x y z
N MET A 1 4.45 11.26 -10.39
CA MET A 1 5.20 10.17 -11.08
C MET A 1 5.99 10.76 -12.24
N LYS A 2 7.27 10.44 -12.32
CA LYS A 2 8.11 10.85 -13.44
C LYS A 2 8.30 9.66 -14.38
N ILE A 3 7.81 9.76 -15.59
CA ILE A 3 7.75 8.62 -16.53
C ILE A 3 9.12 7.98 -16.77
N LYS A 4 10.17 8.77 -16.97
CA LYS A 4 11.51 8.23 -17.25
C LYS A 4 12.17 7.56 -16.05
N GLU A 5 11.88 8.01 -14.84
CA GLU A 5 12.49 7.53 -13.61
C GLU A 5 11.65 6.47 -12.91
N ASP A 6 10.33 6.58 -13.01
CA ASP A 6 9.39 5.80 -12.23
C ASP A 6 8.76 4.64 -13.02
N ILE A 7 9.12 4.50 -14.29
CA ILE A 7 8.72 3.37 -15.14
C ILE A 7 9.97 2.71 -15.70
N LYS A 8 10.19 1.45 -15.36
CA LYS A 8 11.38 0.70 -15.74
C LYS A 8 11.00 -0.67 -16.30
N PRO A 9 11.72 -1.15 -17.33
CA PRO A 9 11.51 -2.51 -17.81
C PRO A 9 12.05 -3.55 -16.81
N ILE A 10 11.54 -4.77 -16.89
CA ILE A 10 11.98 -5.84 -16.00
C ILE A 10 13.48 -6.14 -16.13
N SER A 11 14.08 -5.90 -17.28
CA SER A 11 15.52 -6.05 -17.48
C SER A 11 16.33 -5.14 -16.57
N TYR A 12 15.84 -3.93 -16.31
CA TYR A 12 16.47 -3.00 -15.37
C TYR A 12 16.42 -3.56 -13.95
N LEU A 13 15.29 -4.09 -13.54
CA LEU A 13 15.15 -4.72 -12.23
C LEU A 13 16.12 -5.91 -12.07
N LYS A 14 16.25 -6.73 -13.08
CA LYS A 14 17.17 -7.90 -13.05
C LYS A 14 18.64 -7.49 -12.95
N SER A 15 19.04 -6.43 -13.64
CA SER A 15 20.45 -6.03 -13.70
C SER A 15 20.84 -5.00 -12.64
N ARG A 16 19.92 -4.18 -12.18
CA ARG A 16 20.19 -3.06 -11.27
C ARG A 16 19.19 -2.96 -10.11
N SER A 17 18.89 -4.09 -9.50
CA SER A 17 17.93 -4.12 -8.39
C SER A 17 18.33 -3.26 -7.21
N ALA A 18 19.62 -3.24 -6.85
CA ALA A 18 20.11 -2.42 -5.73
C ALA A 18 19.95 -0.91 -6.01
N ASP A 19 20.28 -0.48 -7.24
CA ASP A 19 20.11 0.92 -7.63
C ASP A 19 18.63 1.34 -7.60
N LEU A 20 17.76 0.45 -8.05
CA LEU A 20 16.31 0.69 -8.05
C LEU A 20 15.77 0.82 -6.63
N ILE A 21 16.17 -0.06 -5.73
CA ILE A 21 15.77 -0.01 -4.32
C ILE A 21 16.26 1.28 -3.66
N SER A 22 17.51 1.69 -3.94
CA SER A 22 18.05 2.95 -3.44
C SER A 22 17.25 4.15 -3.93
N GLN A 23 16.93 4.19 -5.21
CA GLN A 23 16.11 5.25 -5.78
C GLN A 23 14.75 5.36 -5.09
N ILE A 24 14.08 4.22 -4.91
CA ILE A 24 12.76 4.17 -4.28
C ILE A 24 12.83 4.63 -2.82
N ASN A 25 13.84 4.22 -2.08
CA ASN A 25 14.02 4.63 -0.68
C ASN A 25 14.35 6.12 -0.55
N GLU A 26 15.06 6.70 -1.51
CA GLU A 26 15.37 8.13 -1.50
C GLU A 26 14.20 9.00 -1.91
N THR A 27 13.50 8.62 -2.97
CA THR A 27 12.44 9.44 -3.57
C THR A 27 11.07 9.19 -2.95
N HIS A 28 10.86 8.02 -2.34
CA HIS A 28 9.55 7.56 -1.84
C HIS A 28 8.47 7.50 -2.93
N ARG A 29 8.90 7.40 -4.19
CA ARG A 29 7.98 7.25 -5.32
C ARG A 29 7.98 5.80 -5.78
N PRO A 30 6.78 5.20 -5.98
CA PRO A 30 6.69 3.85 -6.51
C PRO A 30 7.21 3.79 -7.94
N VAL A 31 7.77 2.64 -8.31
CA VAL A 31 8.25 2.38 -9.66
C VAL A 31 7.42 1.28 -10.29
N ILE A 32 6.92 1.53 -11.49
CA ILE A 32 6.17 0.56 -12.27
C ILE A 32 7.15 -0.25 -13.11
N ILE A 33 7.07 -1.57 -12.97
CA ILE A 33 7.89 -2.50 -13.76
C ILE A 33 7.06 -3.01 -14.93
N THR A 34 7.62 -2.87 -16.12
CA THR A 34 6.99 -3.31 -17.36
C THR A 34 7.64 -4.56 -17.91
N GLN A 35 6.87 -5.37 -18.60
CA GLN A 35 7.33 -6.53 -19.34
C GLN A 35 6.62 -6.53 -20.69
N ASN A 36 7.40 -6.61 -21.76
CA ASN A 36 6.87 -6.52 -23.13
C ASN A 36 5.99 -5.28 -23.36
N GLY A 37 6.40 -4.15 -22.76
CA GLY A 37 5.68 -2.87 -22.87
C GLY A 37 4.43 -2.76 -22.01
N GLU A 38 4.11 -3.78 -21.22
CA GLU A 38 2.93 -3.76 -20.35
C GLU A 38 3.31 -3.63 -18.88
N PRO A 39 2.58 -2.80 -18.09
CA PRO A 39 2.80 -2.72 -16.65
C PRO A 39 2.46 -4.06 -15.99
N ARG A 40 3.38 -4.60 -15.20
CA ARG A 40 3.20 -5.90 -14.55
C ARG A 40 3.30 -5.85 -13.04
N ALA A 41 4.06 -4.91 -12.49
CA ALA A 41 4.29 -4.84 -11.06
C ALA A 41 4.57 -3.41 -10.63
N VAL A 42 4.37 -3.14 -9.34
CA VAL A 42 4.75 -1.89 -8.72
C VAL A 42 5.67 -2.21 -7.56
N ILE A 43 6.80 -1.51 -7.48
CA ILE A 43 7.72 -1.62 -6.35
C ILE A 43 7.66 -0.31 -5.57
N GLN A 44 7.46 -0.41 -4.28
CA GLN A 44 7.30 0.73 -3.39
C GLN A 44 8.10 0.48 -2.10
N ASP A 45 8.62 1.54 -1.50
CA ASP A 45 9.27 1.44 -0.19
C ASP A 45 8.24 1.09 0.89
N THR A 46 8.68 0.36 1.90
CA THR A 46 7.80 -0.16 2.95
C THR A 46 7.13 0.95 3.75
N LYS A 47 7.84 2.05 4.03
CA LYS A 47 7.29 3.20 4.76
C LYS A 47 6.08 3.81 4.05
N SER A 48 6.22 4.08 2.76
CA SER A 48 5.13 4.65 1.94
C SER A 48 3.97 3.69 1.82
N TYR A 49 4.25 2.41 1.65
CA TYR A 49 3.22 1.36 1.60
C TYR A 49 2.42 1.30 2.90
N GLU A 50 3.11 1.25 4.05
CA GLU A 50 2.46 1.24 5.37
C GLU A 50 1.61 2.49 5.60
N LYS A 51 2.12 3.66 5.21
CA LYS A 51 1.38 4.91 5.32
C LYS A 51 0.09 4.88 4.51
N THR A 52 0.14 4.35 3.29
CA THR A 52 -1.04 4.21 2.43
C THR A 52 -2.06 3.26 3.05
N ILE A 53 -1.62 2.11 3.54
CA ILE A 53 -2.50 1.12 4.17
C ILE A 53 -3.15 1.70 5.43
N ASN A 54 -2.38 2.41 6.27
CA ASN A 54 -2.90 3.04 7.48
C ASN A 54 -3.94 4.12 7.14
N SER A 55 -3.71 4.91 6.09
CA SER A 55 -4.65 5.93 5.63
C SER A 55 -5.96 5.32 5.13
N LEU A 56 -5.89 4.22 4.38
CA LEU A 56 -7.07 3.49 3.92
C LEU A 56 -7.87 2.91 5.10
N ASN A 57 -7.20 2.36 6.08
CA ASN A 57 -7.85 1.82 7.28
C ASN A 57 -8.53 2.92 8.08
N LEU A 58 -7.89 4.08 8.21
CA LEU A 58 -8.50 5.23 8.88
C LEU A 58 -9.78 5.69 8.16
N MET A 59 -9.75 5.77 6.84
CA MET A 59 -10.93 6.11 6.05
C MET A 59 -12.06 5.11 6.23
N ARG A 60 -11.76 3.82 6.30
CA ARG A 60 -12.74 2.76 6.56
C ARG A 60 -13.36 2.90 7.94
N ILE A 61 -12.56 3.20 8.95
CA ILE A 61 -13.02 3.41 10.31
C ILE A 61 -13.98 4.59 10.38
N LEU A 62 -13.64 5.72 9.76
CA LEU A 62 -14.49 6.91 9.73
C LEU A 62 -15.81 6.63 9.00
N ALA A 63 -15.77 6.01 7.85
CA ALA A 63 -16.97 5.68 7.08
C ALA A 63 -17.87 4.69 7.84
N TYR A 64 -17.30 3.71 8.49
CA TYR A 64 -18.04 2.72 9.28
C TYR A 64 -18.64 3.37 10.52
N GLY A 65 -17.89 4.26 11.19
CA GLY A 65 -18.37 5.01 12.34
C GLY A 65 -19.58 5.90 12.01
N GLU A 66 -19.54 6.60 10.88
CA GLU A 66 -20.67 7.40 10.40
C GLU A 66 -21.92 6.55 10.18
N ARG A 67 -21.77 5.41 9.53
CA ARG A 67 -22.89 4.50 9.29
C ARG A 67 -23.48 3.97 10.59
N ALA A 68 -22.66 3.64 11.56
CA ALA A 68 -23.11 3.17 12.87
C ALA A 68 -23.92 4.24 13.58
N VAL A 69 -23.46 5.48 13.55
CA VAL A 69 -24.17 6.64 14.14
C VAL A 69 -25.48 6.89 13.42
N GLN A 70 -25.50 6.92 12.09
CA GLN A 70 -26.70 7.14 11.29
C GLN A 70 -27.78 6.07 11.51
N LYS A 71 -27.37 4.84 11.73
CA LYS A 71 -28.27 3.70 11.98
C LYS A 71 -28.66 3.55 13.45
N GLY A 72 -28.14 4.40 14.33
CA GLY A 72 -28.36 4.29 15.76
C GLY A 72 -27.62 3.12 16.40
N ASN A 73 -26.69 2.52 15.70
CA ASN A 73 -25.86 1.44 16.20
C ASN A 73 -24.63 2.00 16.89
N THR A 74 -24.40 1.59 18.13
CA THR A 74 -23.16 1.92 18.83
C THR A 74 -22.17 0.79 18.68
N ILE A 75 -21.15 0.98 17.88
CA ILE A 75 -20.01 0.09 17.82
C ILE A 75 -18.88 0.75 18.56
N LYS A 76 -18.33 0.07 19.56
CA LYS A 76 -17.18 0.58 20.29
C LYS A 76 -15.99 0.66 19.34
N GLN A 77 -15.29 1.80 19.38
CA GLN A 77 -14.15 2.05 18.54
C GLN A 77 -13.06 0.97 18.69
N GLU A 78 -12.89 0.45 19.91
CA GLU A 78 -11.95 -0.63 20.20
C GLU A 78 -12.25 -1.92 19.43
N ASP A 79 -13.52 -2.29 19.33
CA ASP A 79 -13.93 -3.50 18.60
C ASP A 79 -13.67 -3.34 17.10
N LEU A 80 -13.85 -2.12 16.59
CA LEU A 80 -13.57 -1.80 15.20
C LEU A 80 -12.07 -1.94 14.89
N PHE A 81 -11.21 -1.39 15.73
CA PHE A 81 -9.77 -1.49 15.60
C PHE A 81 -9.29 -2.94 15.66
N LYS A 82 -9.79 -3.73 16.59
CA LYS A 82 -9.46 -5.15 16.69
C LYS A 82 -9.83 -5.92 15.42
N LYS A 83 -10.96 -5.64 14.84
CA LYS A 83 -11.43 -6.28 13.62
C LYS A 83 -10.53 -5.96 12.43
N ILE A 84 -10.10 -4.71 12.31
CA ILE A 84 -9.21 -4.25 11.24
C ILE A 84 -7.82 -4.85 11.42
N ASP A 85 -7.27 -4.81 12.64
CA ASP A 85 -5.97 -5.40 12.95
C ASP A 85 -5.95 -6.90 12.69
N GLY A 86 -7.02 -7.60 13.05
CA GLY A 86 -7.16 -9.02 12.77
C GLY A 86 -7.10 -9.32 11.26
N ASN A 87 -7.74 -8.52 10.43
CA ASN A 87 -7.70 -8.66 8.98
C ASN A 87 -6.31 -8.38 8.42
N LEU A 88 -5.61 -7.38 8.94
CA LEU A 88 -4.25 -7.06 8.53
C LEU A 88 -3.27 -8.19 8.90
N MET A 89 -3.40 -8.75 10.09
CA MET A 89 -2.58 -9.88 10.52
C MET A 89 -2.80 -11.11 9.64
N LYS A 90 -4.03 -11.41 9.26
CA LYS A 90 -4.35 -12.51 8.34
C LYS A 90 -3.68 -12.32 6.99
N ARG A 91 -3.62 -11.10 6.48
CA ARG A 91 -2.93 -10.79 5.22
C ARG A 91 -1.43 -10.97 5.31
N LYS A 92 -0.82 -10.63 6.46
CA LYS A 92 0.61 -10.81 6.68
C LYS A 92 1.03 -12.27 6.78
N THR A 93 0.15 -13.14 7.24
CA THR A 93 0.42 -14.58 7.36
C THR A 93 0.20 -15.36 6.07
N HIS A 94 -0.47 -14.75 5.09
CA HIS A 94 -0.68 -15.33 3.76
C HIS A 94 0.43 -14.90 2.82
N LYS A 95 1.52 -15.64 2.85
CA LYS A 95 2.55 -15.54 1.84
C LYS A 95 2.62 -16.81 1.02
#